data_04dc920389b9684e39fdb07bb02f609e
#
_entry.id   04dc920389b9684e39fdb07bb02f609e
#
_cell.length_a   1.000
_cell.length_b   1.000
_cell.length_c   1.000
_cell.angle_alpha   90.00
_cell.angle_beta   90.00
_cell.angle_gamma   90.00
#
_symmetry.space_group_name_H-M   'P 1'
#
loop_
_entity.id
_entity.type
_entity.pdbx_description
1 polymer ?
#
loop_
_entity_poly.entity_id
_entity_poly.type
_entity_poly.pdbx_seq_one_letter_code
_entity_poly.pdbx_strand_id
1 'polypeptide(L)'
;VAAEPDFKQFFRQDSTYLQGYINGYDPRLGFDTGLIYLSNELTREDYPTVIQIAPNGSFSCRFIINHPIESSVVLGHNWIPFYIEPGQTLTMYIDWEALLARSRARDHYFPIRNTAYMGPSASLSYLLKDFDNLITYRYEDLSKSQKTLTPDQYKEHMKPIIAQWKQVADSVSQIYQPSLKAVHLIKNKVDLQAGSMLFDFLMSRDYYAKQDSTNQALKVKEDDSYYSFLKDMPLNDVTVLANTNASTFINRFEYMDLFRKAYSDQSFSPSDSIDYTYPKKPLLTFLKEKGVKLNKEQEAIRLRQEKLAGTTAKIIMRQLIAENEKMASLYEKEQKLIQEYVALYSEKKEESQQDKDKIFIKMNQKYDFKKDSIIAQLYPTPNPLLWQIAKVRSLNFNLGNIKDSQIAHEYVDSIKQIFTEPFLASEAERVLEKTHPKDRARS
;
A
#
# COMPACT_ATOMS: atom_id res chain seq x y z
N VAL A 1 -5.26 -5.00 -35.23
CA VAL A 1 -4.89 -4.16 -34.09
C VAL A 1 -6.21 -3.72 -33.49
N ALA A 2 -6.59 -4.26 -32.32
CA ALA A 2 -7.79 -3.80 -31.60
C ALA A 2 -7.56 -2.33 -31.24
N ALA A 3 -8.54 -1.47 -31.53
CA ALA A 3 -8.47 -0.08 -31.11
C ALA A 3 -8.36 -0.03 -29.58
N GLU A 4 -7.46 0.79 -29.06
CA GLU A 4 -7.35 1.02 -27.62
C GLU A 4 -8.68 1.52 -27.07
N PRO A 5 -9.07 1.12 -25.83
CA PRO A 5 -10.28 1.60 -25.21
C PRO A 5 -10.22 3.12 -25.05
N ASP A 6 -11.26 3.82 -25.53
CA ASP A 6 -11.33 5.27 -25.53
C ASP A 6 -11.54 5.82 -24.10
N PHE A 7 -10.46 5.89 -23.35
CA PHE A 7 -10.38 6.68 -22.11
C PHE A 7 -9.75 8.05 -22.43
N LYS A 8 -10.31 8.78 -23.37
CA LYS A 8 -9.85 10.14 -23.70
C LYS A 8 -9.58 10.92 -22.41
N GLN A 9 -8.32 11.11 -22.09
CA GLN A 9 -7.90 11.79 -20.89
C GLN A 9 -8.41 11.11 -19.59
N PHE A 10 -7.80 9.97 -19.24
CA PHE A 10 -8.17 9.19 -18.04
C PHE A 10 -8.19 10.06 -16.78
N PHE A 11 -7.14 10.80 -16.51
CA PHE A 11 -7.11 11.77 -15.41
C PHE A 11 -7.75 13.10 -15.84
N ARG A 12 -8.97 13.32 -15.34
CA ARG A 12 -9.72 14.55 -15.53
C ARG A 12 -10.54 14.83 -14.29
N GLN A 13 -10.25 15.94 -13.62
CA GLN A 13 -11.04 16.39 -12.49
C GLN A 13 -12.33 17.06 -12.97
N ASP A 14 -13.49 16.57 -12.54
CA ASP A 14 -14.77 17.19 -12.84
C ASP A 14 -15.83 16.87 -11.79
N SER A 15 -16.87 17.71 -11.76
CA SER A 15 -18.06 17.53 -10.94
C SER A 15 -18.94 16.42 -11.52
N THR A 16 -19.26 15.45 -10.71
CA THR A 16 -20.01 14.25 -11.06
C THR A 16 -21.28 14.20 -10.23
N TYR A 17 -22.37 13.75 -10.82
CA TYR A 17 -23.67 13.72 -10.18
C TYR A 17 -24.20 12.28 -10.10
N LEU A 18 -24.59 11.88 -8.90
CA LEU A 18 -25.35 10.67 -8.65
C LEU A 18 -26.73 11.06 -8.13
N GLN A 19 -27.78 10.56 -8.76
CA GLN A 19 -29.14 10.75 -8.32
C GLN A 19 -29.91 9.45 -8.42
N GLY A 20 -31.05 9.35 -7.73
CA GLY A 20 -31.82 8.14 -7.81
C GLY A 20 -33.11 8.18 -7.02
N TYR A 21 -33.74 7.01 -7.00
CA TYR A 21 -35.00 6.77 -6.31
C TYR A 21 -35.00 5.38 -5.69
N ILE A 22 -35.42 5.32 -4.44
CA ILE A 22 -35.59 4.05 -3.71
C ILE A 22 -37.09 3.73 -3.69
N ASN A 23 -37.47 2.77 -4.51
CA ASN A 23 -38.83 2.27 -4.55
C ASN A 23 -39.19 1.53 -3.26
N GLY A 24 -40.37 1.81 -2.69
CA GLY A 24 -40.75 1.22 -1.40
C GLY A 24 -40.07 1.85 -0.17
N TYR A 25 -39.37 2.97 -0.35
CA TYR A 25 -38.82 3.71 0.79
C TYR A 25 -39.91 4.32 1.66
N ASP A 26 -39.76 4.20 2.96
CA ASP A 26 -40.62 4.83 3.98
C ASP A 26 -39.73 5.47 5.03
N PRO A 27 -39.85 6.78 5.37
CA PRO A 27 -39.06 7.43 6.41
C PRO A 27 -39.07 6.71 7.77
N ARG A 28 -40.13 5.92 8.05
CA ARG A 28 -40.20 5.10 9.27
C ARG A 28 -39.23 3.93 9.33
N LEU A 29 -38.54 3.65 8.23
CA LEU A 29 -37.48 2.62 8.18
C LEU A 29 -36.24 2.98 9.06
N GLY A 30 -36.20 4.21 9.56
CA GLY A 30 -35.18 4.63 10.54
C GLY A 30 -33.84 5.05 9.91
N PHE A 31 -33.79 5.31 8.60
CA PHE A 31 -32.66 5.95 7.93
C PHE A 31 -33.15 6.97 6.90
N ASP A 32 -32.43 8.07 6.77
CA ASP A 32 -32.66 9.14 5.80
C ASP A 32 -31.38 9.54 5.07
N THR A 33 -30.33 8.74 5.26
CA THR A 33 -29.01 8.98 4.66
C THR A 33 -28.44 7.69 4.08
N GLY A 34 -27.59 7.87 3.08
CA GLY A 34 -26.69 6.85 2.55
C GLY A 34 -25.28 7.39 2.46
N LEU A 35 -24.32 6.56 2.08
CA LEU A 35 -22.92 6.93 1.90
C LEU A 35 -22.42 6.48 0.53
N ILE A 36 -21.53 7.30 -0.05
CA ILE A 36 -20.63 6.87 -1.12
C ILE A 36 -19.23 6.92 -0.54
N TYR A 37 -18.51 5.80 -0.58
CA TYR A 37 -17.10 5.79 -0.22
C TYR A 37 -16.28 6.18 -1.43
N LEU A 38 -15.77 7.41 -1.40
CA LEU A 38 -14.83 7.92 -2.39
C LEU A 38 -13.45 7.95 -1.76
N SER A 39 -12.46 7.45 -2.48
CA SER A 39 -11.05 7.54 -2.08
C SER A 39 -10.21 8.09 -3.22
N ASN A 40 -9.15 8.78 -2.88
CA ASN A 40 -8.08 9.09 -3.81
C ASN A 40 -7.03 7.97 -3.74
N GLU A 41 -7.08 7.07 -4.69
CA GLU A 41 -6.19 5.91 -4.73
C GLU A 41 -4.71 6.28 -4.83
N LEU A 42 -4.40 7.50 -5.30
CA LEU A 42 -3.03 7.99 -5.43
C LEU A 42 -2.45 8.51 -4.11
N THR A 43 -3.28 8.94 -3.17
CA THR A 43 -2.83 9.57 -1.91
C THR A 43 -3.37 8.90 -0.66
N ARG A 44 -4.24 7.89 -0.79
CA ARG A 44 -4.96 7.19 0.28
C ARG A 44 -5.86 8.10 1.12
N GLU A 45 -6.32 9.20 0.54
CA GLU A 45 -7.28 10.07 1.21
C GLU A 45 -8.69 9.59 0.96
N ASP A 46 -9.48 9.46 2.03
CA ASP A 46 -10.89 9.08 1.95
C ASP A 46 -11.78 10.30 2.03
N TYR A 47 -12.80 10.34 1.17
CA TYR A 47 -13.79 11.42 1.07
C TYR A 47 -15.21 10.86 1.11
N PRO A 48 -15.65 10.28 2.25
CA PRO A 48 -17.00 9.75 2.34
C PRO A 48 -18.02 10.87 2.07
N THR A 49 -18.90 10.62 1.10
CA THR A 49 -19.95 11.57 0.70
C THR A 49 -21.29 11.09 1.20
N VAL A 50 -21.96 11.93 1.99
CA VAL A 50 -23.28 11.62 2.53
C VAL A 50 -24.33 11.93 1.47
N ILE A 51 -25.25 10.98 1.24
CA ILE A 51 -26.43 11.13 0.42
C ILE A 51 -27.61 11.39 1.35
N GLN A 52 -28.36 12.44 1.11
CA GLN A 52 -29.64 12.69 1.79
C GLN A 52 -30.77 12.05 1.00
N ILE A 53 -31.65 11.33 1.68
CA ILE A 53 -32.80 10.65 1.10
C ILE A 53 -34.05 11.43 1.49
N ALA A 54 -34.77 11.95 0.51
CA ALA A 54 -36.01 12.67 0.74
C ALA A 54 -37.14 11.70 1.17
N PRO A 55 -38.20 12.21 1.84
CA PRO A 55 -39.32 11.37 2.30
C PRO A 55 -39.99 10.53 1.23
N ASN A 56 -39.92 10.94 -0.03
CA ASN A 56 -40.42 10.18 -1.16
C ASN A 56 -39.45 9.14 -1.72
N GLY A 57 -38.29 8.95 -1.11
CA GLY A 57 -37.23 8.01 -1.54
C GLY A 57 -36.28 8.55 -2.61
N SER A 58 -36.44 9.79 -3.08
CA SER A 58 -35.49 10.38 -4.01
C SER A 58 -34.20 10.81 -3.30
N PHE A 59 -33.06 10.75 -4.01
CA PHE A 59 -31.80 11.21 -3.52
C PHE A 59 -30.96 11.82 -4.65
N SER A 60 -30.05 12.72 -4.29
CA SER A 60 -29.04 13.24 -5.21
C SER A 60 -27.80 13.68 -4.43
N CYS A 61 -26.64 13.55 -5.04
CA CYS A 61 -25.41 14.13 -4.53
C CYS A 61 -24.49 14.55 -5.66
N ARG A 62 -23.64 15.50 -5.36
CA ARG A 62 -22.55 15.98 -6.22
C ARG A 62 -21.24 15.73 -5.53
N PHE A 63 -20.28 15.19 -6.27
CA PHE A 63 -18.93 14.95 -5.81
C PHE A 63 -17.93 15.18 -6.95
N ILE A 64 -16.67 15.33 -6.60
CA ILE A 64 -15.58 15.52 -7.55
C ILE A 64 -14.76 14.26 -7.60
N ILE A 65 -14.46 13.77 -8.80
CA ILE A 65 -13.52 12.66 -9.03
C ILE A 65 -12.47 13.06 -10.06
N ASN A 66 -11.30 12.43 -9.96
CA ASN A 66 -10.14 12.74 -10.78
C ASN A 66 -9.94 11.77 -11.95
N HIS A 67 -10.66 10.67 -11.95
CA HIS A 67 -10.64 9.62 -12.97
C HIS A 67 -11.92 8.80 -12.91
N PRO A 68 -12.21 7.97 -13.92
CA PRO A 68 -13.30 6.99 -13.85
C PRO A 68 -13.20 6.11 -12.61
N ILE A 69 -14.30 5.82 -11.96
CA ILE A 69 -14.36 4.99 -10.77
C ILE A 69 -15.49 3.97 -10.80
N GLU A 70 -15.23 2.81 -10.25
CA GLU A 70 -16.22 1.90 -9.73
C GLU A 70 -16.32 2.10 -8.22
N SER A 71 -17.51 2.30 -7.69
CA SER A 71 -17.77 2.52 -6.28
C SER A 71 -19.12 1.96 -5.88
N SER A 72 -19.60 2.24 -4.68
CA SER A 72 -20.89 1.76 -4.19
C SER A 72 -21.65 2.85 -3.43
N VAL A 73 -22.98 2.85 -3.61
CA VAL A 73 -23.89 3.50 -2.68
C VAL A 73 -24.18 2.54 -1.54
N VAL A 74 -23.96 2.97 -0.31
CA VAL A 74 -24.22 2.19 0.90
C VAL A 74 -25.49 2.67 1.54
N LEU A 75 -26.49 1.79 1.60
CA LEU A 75 -27.78 2.00 2.28
C LEU A 75 -27.92 0.95 3.38
N GLY A 76 -27.80 1.36 4.62
CA GLY A 76 -27.69 0.43 5.74
C GLY A 76 -26.50 -0.51 5.59
N HIS A 77 -26.74 -1.80 5.44
CA HIS A 77 -25.68 -2.82 5.23
C HIS A 77 -25.51 -3.23 3.76
N ASN A 78 -26.24 -2.61 2.84
CA ASN A 78 -26.21 -2.98 1.43
C ASN A 78 -25.27 -2.07 0.64
N TRP A 79 -24.36 -2.68 -0.09
CA TRP A 79 -23.44 -2.03 -1.02
C TRP A 79 -23.99 -2.20 -2.43
N ILE A 80 -24.37 -1.11 -3.08
CA ILE A 80 -24.95 -1.11 -4.42
C ILE A 80 -23.92 -0.53 -5.37
N PRO A 81 -23.20 -1.38 -6.15
CA PRO A 81 -22.10 -0.93 -6.98
C PRO A 81 -22.58 -0.09 -8.15
N PHE A 82 -21.76 0.82 -8.59
CA PHE A 82 -21.93 1.62 -9.80
C PHE A 82 -20.58 1.98 -10.40
N TYR A 83 -20.59 2.33 -11.69
CA TYR A 83 -19.46 2.90 -12.41
C TYR A 83 -19.83 4.29 -12.91
N ILE A 84 -18.90 5.25 -12.81
CA ILE A 84 -19.11 6.61 -13.27
C ILE A 84 -17.79 7.27 -13.72
N GLU A 85 -17.87 8.16 -14.70
CA GLU A 85 -16.74 8.94 -15.18
C GLU A 85 -16.88 10.42 -14.80
N PRO A 86 -15.76 11.18 -14.69
CA PRO A 86 -15.82 12.61 -14.39
C PRO A 86 -16.76 13.37 -15.33
N GLY A 87 -17.57 14.28 -14.78
CA GLY A 87 -18.51 15.11 -15.53
C GLY A 87 -19.81 14.43 -15.93
N GLN A 88 -20.01 13.16 -15.58
CA GLN A 88 -21.23 12.44 -15.92
C GLN A 88 -22.31 12.55 -14.83
N THR A 89 -23.54 12.26 -15.23
CA THR A 89 -24.67 12.02 -14.33
C THR A 89 -25.10 10.57 -14.47
N LEU A 90 -25.16 9.87 -13.34
CA LEU A 90 -25.74 8.53 -13.24
C LEU A 90 -27.02 8.59 -12.42
N THR A 91 -28.10 8.01 -12.95
CA THR A 91 -29.35 7.85 -12.22
C THR A 91 -29.54 6.38 -11.84
N MET A 92 -29.88 6.13 -10.58
CA MET A 92 -30.10 4.79 -10.04
C MET A 92 -31.55 4.62 -9.61
N TYR A 93 -32.12 3.49 -9.95
CA TYR A 93 -33.38 3.02 -9.36
C TYR A 93 -33.08 1.80 -8.50
N ILE A 94 -33.47 1.85 -7.24
CA ILE A 94 -33.19 0.83 -6.23
C ILE A 94 -34.54 0.32 -5.68
N ASP A 95 -34.71 -0.99 -5.63
CA ASP A 95 -35.88 -1.62 -5.03
C ASP A 95 -35.58 -1.98 -3.57
N TRP A 96 -36.36 -1.42 -2.64
CA TRP A 96 -36.14 -1.62 -1.21
C TRP A 96 -36.40 -3.07 -0.77
N GLU A 97 -37.41 -3.73 -1.34
CA GLU A 97 -37.68 -5.14 -1.02
C GLU A 97 -36.56 -6.06 -1.46
N ALA A 98 -35.96 -5.78 -2.63
CA ALA A 98 -34.80 -6.53 -3.10
C ALA A 98 -33.56 -6.33 -2.19
N LEU A 99 -33.36 -5.12 -1.64
CA LEU A 99 -32.33 -4.87 -0.65
C LEU A 99 -32.58 -5.63 0.67
N LEU A 100 -33.83 -5.66 1.14
CA LEU A 100 -34.22 -6.43 2.32
C LEU A 100 -34.02 -7.93 2.11
N ALA A 101 -34.34 -8.45 0.93
CA ALA A 101 -34.13 -9.85 0.59
C ALA A 101 -32.64 -10.21 0.66
N ARG A 102 -31.75 -9.36 0.13
CA ARG A 102 -30.31 -9.51 0.25
C ARG A 102 -29.83 -9.45 1.70
N SER A 103 -30.29 -8.48 2.48
CA SER A 103 -29.91 -8.35 3.89
C SER A 103 -30.30 -9.56 4.75
N ARG A 104 -31.35 -10.26 4.36
CA ARG A 104 -31.86 -11.48 5.02
C ARG A 104 -31.20 -12.76 4.51
N ALA A 105 -30.56 -12.71 3.34
CA ALA A 105 -29.86 -13.85 2.77
C ALA A 105 -28.68 -14.25 3.66
N ARG A 106 -28.50 -15.56 3.89
CA ARG A 106 -27.34 -16.11 4.61
C ARG A 106 -26.08 -16.11 3.75
N ASP A 107 -26.26 -16.01 2.43
CA ASP A 107 -25.18 -15.96 1.46
C ASP A 107 -24.78 -14.50 1.22
N HIS A 108 -23.56 -14.14 1.57
CA HIS A 108 -23.00 -12.81 1.33
C HIS A 108 -22.89 -12.45 -0.15
N TYR A 109 -22.91 -13.43 -1.04
CA TYR A 109 -22.84 -13.28 -2.49
C TYR A 109 -24.21 -13.22 -3.17
N PHE A 110 -25.28 -13.07 -2.39
CA PHE A 110 -26.63 -12.93 -2.94
C PHE A 110 -26.74 -11.65 -3.78
N PRO A 111 -27.10 -11.73 -5.08
CA PRO A 111 -27.10 -10.58 -5.97
C PRO A 111 -28.20 -9.58 -5.61
N ILE A 112 -27.94 -8.29 -5.79
CA ILE A 112 -28.95 -7.24 -5.69
C ILE A 112 -29.81 -7.28 -6.95
N ARG A 113 -31.09 -7.59 -6.79
CA ARG A 113 -32.07 -7.61 -7.88
C ARG A 113 -32.76 -6.26 -8.02
N ASN A 114 -33.41 -6.04 -9.17
CA ASN A 114 -34.25 -4.87 -9.43
C ASN A 114 -33.52 -3.51 -9.23
N THR A 115 -32.23 -3.46 -9.47
CA THR A 115 -31.47 -2.21 -9.55
C THR A 115 -31.32 -1.81 -11.01
N ALA A 116 -31.73 -0.60 -11.34
CA ALA A 116 -31.59 -0.07 -12.69
C ALA A 116 -30.68 1.17 -12.70
N TYR A 117 -29.99 1.35 -13.81
CA TYR A 117 -29.10 2.50 -14.04
C TYR A 117 -29.51 3.21 -15.34
N MET A 118 -29.40 4.55 -15.36
CA MET A 118 -29.63 5.38 -16.53
C MET A 118 -28.51 6.43 -16.63
N GLY A 119 -28.13 6.76 -17.86
CA GLY A 119 -27.05 7.71 -18.16
C GLY A 119 -25.89 7.05 -18.92
N PRO A 120 -24.84 7.81 -19.23
CA PRO A 120 -23.74 7.33 -20.09
C PRO A 120 -23.02 6.10 -19.55
N SER A 121 -22.91 5.97 -18.23
CA SER A 121 -22.25 4.84 -17.56
C SER A 121 -23.18 3.69 -17.16
N ALA A 122 -24.47 3.73 -17.57
CA ALA A 122 -25.46 2.74 -17.15
C ALA A 122 -25.10 1.31 -17.56
N SER A 123 -24.70 1.10 -18.82
CA SER A 123 -24.35 -0.23 -19.33
C SER A 123 -23.14 -0.84 -18.59
N LEU A 124 -22.13 -0.03 -18.27
CA LEU A 124 -20.98 -0.46 -17.47
C LEU A 124 -21.39 -0.80 -16.04
N SER A 125 -22.23 0.04 -15.42
CA SER A 125 -22.74 -0.21 -14.07
C SER A 125 -23.53 -1.54 -13.99
N TYR A 126 -24.35 -1.84 -15.00
CA TYR A 126 -25.02 -3.13 -15.10
C TYR A 126 -24.05 -4.30 -15.23
N LEU A 127 -23.06 -4.16 -16.11
CA LEU A 127 -22.12 -5.23 -16.39
C LEU A 127 -21.22 -5.55 -15.18
N LEU A 128 -20.72 -4.52 -14.50
CA LEU A 128 -19.81 -4.66 -13.38
C LEU A 128 -20.53 -5.07 -12.08
N LYS A 129 -21.81 -4.73 -11.94
CA LYS A 129 -22.60 -4.96 -10.71
C LYS A 129 -22.50 -6.39 -10.16
N ASP A 130 -22.63 -7.36 -11.04
CA ASP A 130 -22.68 -8.77 -10.65
C ASP A 130 -21.41 -9.54 -11.01
N PHE A 131 -20.46 -8.88 -11.70
CA PHE A 131 -19.26 -9.56 -12.21
C PHE A 131 -18.34 -10.06 -11.09
N ASP A 132 -18.25 -9.34 -9.97
CA ASP A 132 -17.45 -9.77 -8.82
C ASP A 132 -17.90 -11.11 -8.24
N ASN A 133 -19.21 -11.39 -8.30
CA ASN A 133 -19.76 -12.66 -7.85
C ASN A 133 -19.30 -13.84 -8.72
N LEU A 134 -18.94 -13.59 -9.99
CA LEU A 134 -18.50 -14.60 -10.94
C LEU A 134 -17.01 -14.95 -10.79
N ILE A 135 -16.21 -14.04 -10.21
CA ILE A 135 -14.76 -14.20 -10.03
C ILE A 135 -14.37 -14.25 -8.55
N THR A 136 -15.30 -14.61 -7.68
CA THR A 136 -15.05 -14.65 -6.24
C THR A 136 -14.22 -15.86 -5.84
N TYR A 137 -13.25 -15.65 -4.95
CA TYR A 137 -12.61 -16.69 -4.15
C TYR A 137 -12.99 -16.48 -2.69
N ARG A 138 -13.63 -17.46 -2.07
CA ARG A 138 -14.20 -17.31 -0.72
C ARG A 138 -13.09 -17.22 0.32
N TYR A 139 -13.31 -16.38 1.33
CA TYR A 139 -12.35 -16.19 2.42
C TYR A 139 -12.04 -17.50 3.17
N GLU A 140 -13.04 -18.36 3.34
CA GLU A 140 -12.89 -19.67 3.99
C GLU A 140 -11.93 -20.57 3.20
N ASP A 141 -12.03 -20.55 1.86
CA ASP A 141 -11.15 -21.34 0.97
C ASP A 141 -9.73 -20.79 1.00
N LEU A 142 -9.56 -19.45 1.02
CA LEU A 142 -8.27 -18.81 1.19
C LEU A 142 -7.65 -19.18 2.54
N SER A 143 -8.39 -19.04 3.64
CA SER A 143 -7.91 -19.36 4.99
C SER A 143 -7.53 -20.85 5.14
N LYS A 144 -8.27 -21.74 4.52
CA LYS A 144 -7.94 -23.16 4.45
C LYS A 144 -6.64 -23.38 3.68
N SER A 145 -6.53 -22.79 2.50
CA SER A 145 -5.35 -22.89 1.63
C SER A 145 -4.09 -22.36 2.32
N GLN A 146 -4.19 -21.22 3.00
CA GLN A 146 -3.09 -20.63 3.77
C GLN A 146 -2.50 -21.58 4.82
N LYS A 147 -3.34 -22.44 5.41
CA LYS A 147 -2.95 -23.40 6.46
C LYS A 147 -2.46 -24.73 5.91
N THR A 148 -2.89 -25.12 4.71
CA THR A 148 -2.68 -26.48 4.21
C THR A 148 -1.74 -26.58 3.02
N LEU A 149 -1.52 -25.50 2.27
CA LEU A 149 -0.69 -25.48 1.06
C LEU A 149 0.63 -24.75 1.28
N THR A 150 1.67 -25.20 0.58
CA THR A 150 2.89 -24.42 0.40
C THR A 150 2.67 -23.31 -0.62
N PRO A 151 3.54 -22.28 -0.72
CA PRO A 151 3.41 -21.22 -1.73
C PRO A 151 3.30 -21.77 -3.16
N ASP A 152 4.14 -22.71 -3.55
CA ASP A 152 4.09 -23.31 -4.90
C ASP A 152 2.81 -24.11 -5.12
N GLN A 153 2.37 -24.89 -4.14
CA GLN A 153 1.11 -25.62 -4.23
C GLN A 153 -0.08 -24.67 -4.39
N TYR A 154 -0.05 -23.51 -3.72
CA TYR A 154 -1.11 -22.52 -3.88
C TYR A 154 -1.10 -21.88 -5.27
N LYS A 155 0.07 -21.55 -5.84
CA LYS A 155 0.15 -21.07 -7.22
C LYS A 155 -0.45 -22.07 -8.20
N GLU A 156 -0.11 -23.34 -8.07
CA GLU A 156 -0.68 -24.41 -8.91
C GLU A 156 -2.20 -24.56 -8.70
N HIS A 157 -2.68 -24.47 -7.46
CA HIS A 157 -4.10 -24.49 -7.13
C HIS A 157 -4.88 -23.33 -7.77
N MET A 158 -4.29 -22.13 -7.82
CA MET A 158 -4.95 -20.94 -8.40
C MET A 158 -4.96 -20.92 -9.91
N LYS A 159 -4.06 -21.62 -10.61
CA LYS A 159 -4.01 -21.63 -12.08
C LYS A 159 -5.35 -21.98 -12.75
N PRO A 160 -6.00 -23.11 -12.44
CA PRO A 160 -7.30 -23.46 -13.05
C PRO A 160 -8.40 -22.47 -12.65
N ILE A 161 -8.37 -21.91 -11.44
CA ILE A 161 -9.35 -20.94 -10.97
C ILE A 161 -9.24 -19.64 -11.77
N ILE A 162 -8.02 -19.11 -11.94
CA ILE A 162 -7.75 -17.93 -12.74
C ILE A 162 -8.12 -18.16 -14.21
N ALA A 163 -7.81 -19.33 -14.74
CA ALA A 163 -8.20 -19.71 -16.11
C ALA A 163 -9.72 -19.70 -16.27
N GLN A 164 -10.45 -20.23 -15.29
CA GLN A 164 -11.93 -20.17 -15.27
C GLN A 164 -12.44 -18.73 -15.23
N TRP A 165 -11.85 -17.85 -14.41
CA TRP A 165 -12.25 -16.44 -14.36
C TRP A 165 -12.04 -15.73 -15.69
N LYS A 166 -10.92 -16.02 -16.39
CA LYS A 166 -10.67 -15.52 -17.75
C LYS A 166 -11.70 -16.03 -18.75
N GLN A 167 -12.08 -17.30 -18.67
CA GLN A 167 -13.17 -17.85 -19.51
C GLN A 167 -14.52 -17.17 -19.23
N VAL A 168 -14.82 -16.86 -17.96
CA VAL A 168 -16.02 -16.12 -17.59
C VAL A 168 -16.00 -14.72 -18.23
N ALA A 169 -14.88 -14.01 -18.15
CA ALA A 169 -14.72 -12.69 -18.75
C ALA A 169 -14.91 -12.72 -20.28
N ASP A 170 -14.34 -13.74 -20.94
CA ASP A 170 -14.51 -13.94 -22.38
C ASP A 170 -15.96 -14.29 -22.74
N SER A 171 -16.61 -15.15 -21.96
CA SER A 171 -18.02 -15.52 -22.16
C SER A 171 -18.96 -14.32 -21.99
N VAL A 172 -18.76 -13.50 -20.96
CA VAL A 172 -19.50 -12.25 -20.75
C VAL A 172 -19.31 -11.31 -21.94
N SER A 173 -18.07 -11.21 -22.45
CA SER A 173 -17.75 -10.37 -23.61
C SER A 173 -18.43 -10.87 -24.91
N GLN A 174 -18.57 -12.19 -25.08
CA GLN A 174 -19.26 -12.78 -26.24
C GLN A 174 -20.78 -12.64 -26.18
N ILE A 175 -21.36 -12.89 -25.01
CA ILE A 175 -22.82 -12.91 -24.81
C ILE A 175 -23.41 -11.49 -24.86
N TYR A 176 -22.79 -10.56 -24.15
CA TYR A 176 -23.31 -9.21 -23.99
C TYR A 176 -22.76 -8.22 -25.01
N GLN A 177 -21.75 -8.59 -25.77
CA GLN A 177 -21.06 -7.74 -26.76
C GLN A 177 -20.83 -6.30 -26.24
N PRO A 178 -20.22 -6.14 -25.05
CA PRO A 178 -20.03 -4.85 -24.43
C PRO A 178 -19.01 -4.01 -25.22
N SER A 179 -18.91 -2.72 -24.89
CA SER A 179 -17.90 -1.86 -25.46
C SER A 179 -16.47 -2.37 -25.17
N LEU A 180 -15.50 -2.01 -26.01
CA LEU A 180 -14.08 -2.36 -25.79
C LEU A 180 -13.60 -1.89 -24.42
N LYS A 181 -14.05 -0.71 -23.96
CA LYS A 181 -13.80 -0.19 -22.61
C LYS A 181 -14.28 -1.17 -21.53
N ALA A 182 -15.47 -1.70 -21.67
CA ALA A 182 -16.05 -2.65 -20.69
C ALA A 182 -15.29 -3.98 -20.68
N VAL A 183 -14.93 -4.52 -21.83
CA VAL A 183 -14.08 -5.73 -21.95
C VAL A 183 -12.75 -5.52 -21.26
N HIS A 184 -12.13 -4.36 -21.45
CA HIS A 184 -10.85 -4.01 -20.85
C HIS A 184 -10.93 -3.93 -19.31
N LEU A 185 -11.96 -3.24 -18.79
CA LEU A 185 -12.17 -3.15 -17.34
C LEU A 185 -12.44 -4.51 -16.69
N ILE A 186 -13.19 -5.38 -17.35
CA ILE A 186 -13.45 -6.75 -16.87
C ILE A 186 -12.15 -7.56 -16.80
N LYS A 187 -11.29 -7.48 -17.83
CA LYS A 187 -9.99 -8.15 -17.84
C LYS A 187 -9.09 -7.67 -16.71
N ASN A 188 -8.97 -6.34 -16.55
CA ASN A 188 -8.23 -5.76 -15.44
C ASN A 188 -8.76 -6.23 -14.09
N LYS A 189 -10.08 -6.33 -13.94
CA LYS A 189 -10.71 -6.80 -12.70
C LYS A 189 -10.31 -8.26 -12.37
N VAL A 190 -10.28 -9.13 -13.36
CA VAL A 190 -9.80 -10.52 -13.19
C VAL A 190 -8.33 -10.54 -12.79
N ASP A 191 -7.48 -9.78 -13.48
CA ASP A 191 -6.05 -9.77 -13.19
C ASP A 191 -5.75 -9.20 -11.80
N LEU A 192 -6.40 -8.09 -11.40
CA LEU A 192 -6.27 -7.51 -10.06
C LEU A 192 -6.75 -8.46 -8.97
N GLN A 193 -7.87 -9.16 -9.19
CA GLN A 193 -8.38 -10.17 -8.26
C GLN A 193 -7.40 -11.33 -8.12
N ALA A 194 -6.89 -11.86 -9.22
CA ALA A 194 -5.91 -12.93 -9.23
C ALA A 194 -4.62 -12.55 -8.49
N GLY A 195 -4.08 -11.38 -8.79
CA GLY A 195 -2.88 -10.85 -8.12
C GLY A 195 -3.09 -10.63 -6.62
N SER A 196 -4.25 -10.06 -6.24
CA SER A 196 -4.61 -9.87 -4.82
C SER A 196 -4.67 -11.19 -4.06
N MET A 197 -5.27 -12.24 -4.64
CA MET A 197 -5.36 -13.57 -4.01
C MET A 197 -3.97 -14.20 -3.83
N LEU A 198 -3.07 -14.03 -4.80
CA LEU A 198 -1.70 -14.52 -4.67
C LEU A 198 -0.91 -13.79 -3.57
N PHE A 199 -1.10 -12.50 -3.41
CA PHE A 199 -0.52 -11.77 -2.28
C PHE A 199 -1.17 -12.14 -0.95
N ASP A 200 -2.50 -12.16 -0.87
CA ASP A 200 -3.23 -12.42 0.36
C ASP A 200 -2.92 -13.80 0.95
N PHE A 201 -2.59 -14.78 0.10
CA PHE A 201 -2.15 -16.09 0.55
C PHE A 201 -0.96 -16.00 1.51
N LEU A 202 0.01 -15.15 1.24
CA LEU A 202 1.21 -15.02 2.06
C LEU A 202 0.97 -14.29 3.38
N MET A 203 0.04 -13.33 3.40
CA MET A 203 -0.09 -12.35 4.50
C MET A 203 -0.34 -12.94 5.88
N SER A 204 -1.14 -14.01 5.99
CA SER A 204 -1.53 -14.58 7.28
C SER A 204 -0.72 -15.82 7.68
N ARG A 205 0.20 -16.28 6.83
CA ARG A 205 0.94 -17.53 7.07
C ARG A 205 1.83 -17.46 8.31
N ASP A 206 2.52 -16.36 8.54
CA ASP A 206 3.34 -16.17 9.75
C ASP A 206 2.51 -16.18 11.02
N TYR A 207 1.30 -15.65 10.99
CA TYR A 207 0.37 -15.73 12.10
C TYR A 207 -0.07 -17.17 12.38
N TYR A 208 -0.46 -17.91 11.33
CA TYR A 208 -0.83 -19.32 11.48
C TYR A 208 0.34 -20.21 11.93
N ALA A 209 1.56 -19.95 11.45
CA ALA A 209 2.76 -20.67 11.86
C ALA A 209 3.10 -20.50 13.35
N LYS A 210 2.80 -19.32 13.93
CA LYS A 210 2.93 -19.09 15.37
C LYS A 210 1.89 -19.84 16.18
N GLN A 211 0.70 -20.08 15.61
CA GLN A 211 -0.38 -20.82 16.28
C GLN A 211 -0.20 -22.33 16.18
N ASP A 212 0.34 -22.83 15.08
CA ASP A 212 0.64 -24.25 14.86
C ASP A 212 2.07 -24.41 14.33
N SER A 213 3.03 -24.47 15.26
CA SER A 213 4.44 -24.68 14.95
C SER A 213 4.78 -26.08 14.40
N THR A 214 3.83 -27.02 14.47
CA THR A 214 4.02 -28.39 13.99
C THR A 214 3.69 -28.54 12.51
N ASN A 215 2.94 -27.60 11.93
CA ASN A 215 2.47 -27.64 10.57
C ASN A 215 3.62 -27.42 9.56
N GLN A 216 3.97 -28.48 8.83
CA GLN A 216 5.09 -28.45 7.90
C GLN A 216 4.83 -27.53 6.69
N ALA A 217 3.58 -27.44 6.22
CA ALA A 217 3.25 -26.55 5.09
C ALA A 217 3.54 -25.08 5.44
N LEU A 218 3.32 -24.64 6.69
CA LEU A 218 3.57 -23.29 7.15
C LEU A 218 5.06 -22.96 7.34
N LYS A 219 5.92 -23.99 7.44
CA LYS A 219 7.38 -23.80 7.54
C LYS A 219 8.02 -23.50 6.19
N VAL A 220 7.36 -23.85 5.09
CA VAL A 220 7.85 -23.57 3.74
C VAL A 220 7.62 -22.07 3.45
N LYS A 221 8.71 -21.35 3.26
CA LYS A 221 8.67 -19.93 2.84
C LYS A 221 8.61 -19.85 1.32
N GLU A 222 8.04 -18.75 0.84
CA GLU A 222 8.10 -18.40 -0.57
C GLU A 222 9.53 -18.07 -0.99
N ASP A 223 9.89 -18.45 -2.19
CA ASP A 223 11.08 -17.93 -2.87
C ASP A 223 10.72 -16.77 -3.80
N ASP A 224 11.74 -16.13 -4.35
CA ASP A 224 11.53 -14.95 -5.20
C ASP A 224 10.77 -15.26 -6.49
N SER A 225 10.81 -16.52 -6.97
CA SER A 225 10.06 -16.98 -8.15
C SER A 225 8.55 -17.02 -7.90
N TYR A 226 8.11 -17.04 -6.65
CA TYR A 226 6.69 -16.92 -6.32
C TYR A 226 6.07 -15.69 -6.97
N TYR A 227 6.77 -14.57 -6.98
CA TYR A 227 6.31 -13.28 -7.49
C TYR A 227 6.37 -13.15 -9.03
N SER A 228 6.74 -14.21 -9.73
CA SER A 228 6.83 -14.23 -11.22
C SER A 228 5.50 -13.87 -11.90
N PHE A 229 4.36 -14.01 -11.22
CA PHE A 229 3.04 -13.63 -11.74
C PHE A 229 2.94 -12.13 -12.04
N LEU A 230 3.77 -11.29 -11.40
CA LEU A 230 3.77 -9.85 -11.64
C LEU A 230 4.10 -9.48 -13.08
N LYS A 231 4.80 -10.34 -13.82
CA LYS A 231 5.12 -10.13 -15.25
C LYS A 231 3.88 -9.99 -16.12
N ASP A 232 2.79 -10.67 -15.71
CA ASP A 232 1.53 -10.73 -16.45
C ASP A 232 0.49 -9.73 -15.91
N MET A 233 0.82 -8.97 -14.86
CA MET A 233 -0.08 -8.00 -14.27
C MET A 233 -0.09 -6.67 -15.05
N PRO A 234 -1.23 -5.95 -15.11
CA PRO A 234 -1.35 -4.69 -15.84
C PRO A 234 -0.74 -3.50 -15.08
N LEU A 235 0.55 -3.62 -14.66
CA LEU A 235 1.19 -2.61 -13.80
C LEU A 235 1.44 -1.26 -14.49
N ASN A 236 1.36 -1.20 -15.83
CA ASN A 236 1.48 0.03 -16.62
C ASN A 236 0.14 0.57 -17.12
N ASP A 237 -0.95 -0.10 -16.80
CA ASP A 237 -2.28 0.30 -17.26
C ASP A 237 -2.96 1.19 -16.22
N VAL A 238 -3.07 2.48 -16.51
CA VAL A 238 -3.73 3.45 -15.64
C VAL A 238 -5.21 3.13 -15.39
N THR A 239 -5.84 2.43 -16.32
CA THR A 239 -7.28 2.12 -16.24
C THR A 239 -7.62 1.12 -15.15
N VAL A 240 -6.63 0.43 -14.58
CA VAL A 240 -6.82 -0.41 -13.39
C VAL A 240 -7.37 0.39 -12.22
N LEU A 241 -7.05 1.70 -12.12
CA LEU A 241 -7.56 2.57 -11.06
C LEU A 241 -9.08 2.76 -11.09
N ALA A 242 -9.71 2.49 -12.22
CA ALA A 242 -11.17 2.52 -12.31
C ALA A 242 -11.86 1.35 -11.61
N ASN A 243 -11.14 0.31 -11.23
CA ASN A 243 -11.69 -0.89 -10.58
C ASN A 243 -11.65 -0.80 -9.05
N THR A 244 -12.68 -1.29 -8.39
CA THR A 244 -12.74 -1.38 -6.91
C THR A 244 -11.59 -2.18 -6.31
N ASN A 245 -11.04 -3.17 -7.02
CA ASN A 245 -9.94 -4.01 -6.56
C ASN A 245 -8.56 -3.35 -6.66
N ALA A 246 -8.46 -2.18 -7.31
CA ALA A 246 -7.17 -1.49 -7.51
C ALA A 246 -6.48 -1.14 -6.18
N SER A 247 -7.22 -0.53 -5.25
CA SER A 247 -6.67 -0.15 -3.94
C SER A 247 -6.12 -1.34 -3.18
N THR A 248 -6.85 -2.45 -3.16
CA THR A 248 -6.42 -3.69 -2.51
C THR A 248 -5.16 -4.23 -3.15
N PHE A 249 -5.12 -4.36 -4.47
CA PHE A 249 -3.96 -4.87 -5.20
C PHE A 249 -2.72 -3.98 -4.97
N ILE A 250 -2.85 -2.65 -5.13
CA ILE A 250 -1.74 -1.72 -4.94
C ILE A 250 -1.22 -1.81 -3.50
N ASN A 251 -2.11 -1.89 -2.50
CA ASN A 251 -1.71 -2.05 -1.11
C ASN A 251 -0.89 -3.34 -0.88
N ARG A 252 -1.31 -4.48 -1.46
CA ARG A 252 -0.56 -5.75 -1.36
C ARG A 252 0.79 -5.67 -2.05
N PHE A 253 0.81 -5.04 -3.23
CA PHE A 253 2.02 -4.81 -4.00
C PHE A 253 3.05 -3.93 -3.27
N GLU A 254 2.60 -2.83 -2.64
CA GLU A 254 3.45 -1.92 -1.86
C GLU A 254 4.14 -2.60 -0.66
N TYR A 255 3.48 -3.60 -0.07
CA TYR A 255 3.93 -4.27 1.16
C TYR A 255 4.31 -5.74 0.96
N MET A 256 4.62 -6.14 -0.28
CA MET A 256 5.05 -7.52 -0.53
C MET A 256 6.30 -7.89 0.28
N ASP A 257 6.41 -9.17 0.64
CA ASP A 257 7.47 -9.66 1.52
C ASP A 257 8.89 -9.44 0.98
N LEU A 258 9.07 -9.41 -0.35
CA LEU A 258 10.35 -9.06 -0.94
C LEU A 258 10.85 -7.67 -0.53
N PHE A 259 9.96 -6.70 -0.45
CA PHE A 259 10.32 -5.36 0.02
C PHE A 259 10.64 -5.36 1.51
N ARG A 260 9.94 -6.15 2.31
CA ARG A 260 10.23 -6.31 3.74
C ARG A 260 11.59 -6.97 3.97
N LYS A 261 11.92 -8.02 3.20
CA LYS A 261 13.24 -8.65 3.22
C LYS A 261 14.34 -7.64 2.85
N ALA A 262 14.14 -6.86 1.77
CA ALA A 262 15.09 -5.81 1.37
C ALA A 262 15.28 -4.73 2.45
N TYR A 263 14.27 -4.49 3.28
CA TYR A 263 14.37 -3.58 4.41
C TYR A 263 15.14 -4.19 5.59
N SER A 264 14.91 -5.44 5.92
CA SER A 264 15.65 -6.14 6.99
C SER A 264 17.13 -6.29 6.66
N ASP A 265 17.48 -6.44 5.38
CA ASP A 265 18.86 -6.42 4.89
C ASP A 265 19.52 -5.03 4.89
N GLN A 266 18.83 -4.00 5.39
CA GLN A 266 19.40 -2.66 5.55
C GLN A 266 20.31 -2.52 6.78
N SER A 267 20.33 -3.50 7.68
CA SER A 267 21.46 -3.62 8.58
C SER A 267 22.73 -3.60 7.71
N PHE A 268 23.65 -2.67 8.00
CA PHE A 268 24.94 -2.58 7.32
C PHE A 268 25.44 -3.99 7.00
N SER A 269 25.82 -4.23 5.75
CA SER A 269 26.46 -5.49 5.44
C SER A 269 27.63 -5.68 6.41
N PRO A 270 27.83 -6.87 6.99
CA PRO A 270 29.00 -7.11 7.83
C PRO A 270 30.34 -6.71 7.16
N SER A 271 30.33 -6.62 5.82
CA SER A 271 31.48 -6.17 5.00
C SER A 271 31.54 -4.66 4.78
N ASP A 272 30.49 -3.90 5.12
CA ASP A 272 30.49 -2.45 4.92
C ASP A 272 31.56 -1.77 5.78
N SER A 273 32.31 -0.85 5.17
CA SER A 273 33.25 0.01 5.84
C SER A 273 32.60 1.35 6.17
N ILE A 274 32.63 1.75 7.43
CA ILE A 274 32.12 3.04 7.90
C ILE A 274 33.27 3.88 8.47
N ASP A 275 33.15 5.19 8.38
CA ASP A 275 34.00 6.12 9.12
C ASP A 275 33.46 6.23 10.55
N TYR A 276 34.21 5.65 11.49
CA TYR A 276 33.81 5.62 12.90
C TYR A 276 34.71 6.58 13.68
N THR A 277 34.09 7.54 14.36
CA THR A 277 34.82 8.47 15.24
C THR A 277 34.86 7.89 16.65
N TYR A 278 36.04 7.56 17.13
CA TYR A 278 36.22 7.06 18.48
C TYR A 278 36.02 8.17 19.51
N PRO A 279 35.24 7.92 20.60
CA PRO A 279 35.09 8.90 21.67
C PRO A 279 36.43 9.31 22.26
N LYS A 280 36.58 10.59 22.63
CA LYS A 280 37.80 11.06 23.34
C LYS A 280 38.05 10.30 24.64
N LYS A 281 36.98 9.90 25.33
CA LYS A 281 37.00 9.01 26.49
C LYS A 281 36.22 7.75 26.15
N PRO A 282 36.89 6.61 25.86
CA PRO A 282 36.20 5.35 25.59
C PRO A 282 35.41 4.84 26.79
N LEU A 283 34.23 4.25 26.55
CA LEU A 283 33.34 3.72 27.61
C LEU A 283 34.06 2.69 28.50
N LEU A 284 34.82 1.77 27.91
CA LEU A 284 35.51 0.74 28.68
C LEU A 284 36.60 1.31 29.61
N THR A 285 37.22 2.40 29.21
CA THR A 285 38.17 3.12 30.04
C THR A 285 37.47 3.74 31.25
N PHE A 286 36.33 4.40 31.01
CA PHE A 286 35.49 4.93 32.08
C PHE A 286 35.03 3.85 33.06
N LEU A 287 34.49 2.73 32.55
CA LEU A 287 34.02 1.61 33.39
C LEU A 287 35.15 1.04 34.25
N LYS A 288 36.38 0.90 33.68
CA LYS A 288 37.53 0.45 34.43
C LYS A 288 37.94 1.42 35.55
N GLU A 289 37.93 2.73 35.29
CA GLU A 289 38.16 3.75 36.29
C GLU A 289 37.15 3.74 37.43
N LYS A 290 35.91 3.34 37.14
CA LYS A 290 34.86 3.12 38.12
C LYS A 290 34.96 1.77 38.86
N GLY A 291 36.04 1.02 38.66
CA GLY A 291 36.32 -0.23 39.35
C GLY A 291 35.72 -1.47 38.71
N VAL A 292 35.13 -1.38 37.51
CA VAL A 292 34.60 -2.53 36.81
C VAL A 292 35.73 -3.43 36.30
N LYS A 293 35.67 -4.72 36.63
CA LYS A 293 36.65 -5.71 36.14
C LYS A 293 36.30 -6.13 34.70
N LEU A 294 37.24 -5.91 33.82
CA LEU A 294 37.18 -6.33 32.43
C LEU A 294 37.83 -7.70 32.24
N ASN A 295 37.26 -8.55 31.37
CA ASN A 295 37.94 -9.77 30.96
C ASN A 295 39.05 -9.48 29.93
N LYS A 296 39.79 -10.51 29.52
CA LYS A 296 40.97 -10.36 28.63
C LYS A 296 40.59 -9.78 27.26
N GLU A 297 39.43 -10.15 26.71
CA GLU A 297 38.96 -9.62 25.41
C GLU A 297 38.50 -8.18 25.52
N GLN A 298 37.74 -7.84 26.56
CA GLN A 298 37.26 -6.50 26.84
C GLN A 298 38.42 -5.54 27.08
N GLU A 299 39.48 -6.02 27.77
CA GLU A 299 40.71 -5.23 27.99
C GLU A 299 41.46 -4.97 26.69
N ALA A 300 41.52 -5.93 25.77
CA ALA A 300 42.12 -5.73 24.45
C ALA A 300 41.32 -4.71 23.62
N ILE A 301 39.99 -4.73 23.67
CA ILE A 301 39.14 -3.75 23.01
C ILE A 301 39.36 -2.36 23.62
N ARG A 302 39.41 -2.25 24.96
CA ARG A 302 39.68 -1.00 25.67
C ARG A 302 40.98 -0.35 25.21
N LEU A 303 42.09 -1.11 25.25
CA LEU A 303 43.40 -0.62 24.86
C LEU A 303 43.44 -0.12 23.40
N ARG A 304 42.74 -0.82 22.51
CA ARG A 304 42.65 -0.37 21.13
C ARG A 304 41.81 0.91 21.00
N GLN A 305 40.67 1.01 21.68
CA GLN A 305 39.82 2.20 21.67
C GLN A 305 40.55 3.41 22.29
N GLU A 306 41.34 3.23 23.35
CA GLU A 306 42.20 4.29 23.92
C GLU A 306 43.25 4.79 22.92
N LYS A 307 43.87 3.90 22.18
CA LYS A 307 44.87 4.29 21.16
C LYS A 307 44.25 5.11 20.03
N LEU A 308 42.99 4.90 19.76
CA LEU A 308 42.22 5.57 18.69
C LEU A 308 41.34 6.72 19.22
N ALA A 309 41.40 7.01 20.51
CA ALA A 309 40.53 8.00 21.14
C ALA A 309 40.61 9.37 20.46
N GLY A 310 39.47 9.94 20.09
CA GLY A 310 39.37 11.23 19.42
C GLY A 310 39.75 11.21 17.92
N THR A 311 40.03 10.06 17.33
CA THR A 311 40.32 9.94 15.88
C THR A 311 39.17 9.34 15.12
N THR A 312 39.09 9.62 13.82
CA THR A 312 38.17 8.93 12.89
C THR A 312 38.96 7.89 12.09
N ALA A 313 38.47 6.66 12.09
CA ALA A 313 39.10 5.57 11.34
C ALA A 313 38.04 4.78 10.58
N LYS A 314 38.40 4.24 9.41
CA LYS A 314 37.55 3.27 8.70
C LYS A 314 37.51 1.96 9.45
N ILE A 315 36.34 1.49 9.78
CA ILE A 315 36.10 0.22 10.46
C ILE A 315 35.09 -0.61 9.68
N ILE A 316 35.34 -1.91 9.62
CA ILE A 316 34.37 -2.84 8.99
C ILE A 316 33.25 -3.13 10.01
N MET A 317 31.97 -3.02 9.61
CA MET A 317 30.83 -3.24 10.50
C MET A 317 30.89 -4.56 11.26
N ARG A 318 31.36 -5.62 10.61
CA ARG A 318 31.56 -6.93 11.26
C ARG A 318 32.47 -6.84 12.53
N GLN A 319 33.43 -5.94 12.54
CA GLN A 319 34.30 -5.75 13.72
C GLN A 319 33.50 -5.08 14.86
N LEU A 320 32.74 -4.05 14.55
CA LEU A 320 31.87 -3.38 15.55
C LEU A 320 30.81 -4.34 16.13
N ILE A 321 30.17 -5.14 15.28
CA ILE A 321 29.20 -6.15 15.71
C ILE A 321 29.84 -7.15 16.66
N ALA A 322 31.00 -7.73 16.28
CA ALA A 322 31.70 -8.71 17.09
C ALA A 322 32.20 -8.11 18.41
N GLU A 323 32.58 -6.83 18.44
CA GLU A 323 32.92 -6.15 19.69
C GLU A 323 31.72 -5.92 20.58
N ASN A 324 30.61 -5.46 20.03
CA ASN A 324 29.37 -5.28 20.77
C ASN A 324 28.84 -6.60 21.37
N GLU A 325 28.92 -7.71 20.64
CA GLU A 325 28.59 -9.03 21.17
C GLU A 325 29.43 -9.41 22.40
N LYS A 326 30.75 -9.13 22.37
CA LYS A 326 31.65 -9.36 23.52
C LYS A 326 31.39 -8.45 24.70
N MET A 327 30.69 -7.36 24.47
CA MET A 327 30.36 -6.35 25.48
C MET A 327 28.93 -6.52 26.03
N ALA A 328 28.04 -7.29 25.39
CA ALA A 328 26.63 -7.37 25.71
C ALA A 328 26.34 -7.67 27.20
N SER A 329 26.97 -8.70 27.76
CA SER A 329 26.81 -9.07 29.16
C SER A 329 27.32 -8.00 30.15
N LEU A 330 28.37 -7.27 29.78
CA LEU A 330 28.89 -6.15 30.57
C LEU A 330 27.92 -4.97 30.53
N TYR A 331 27.32 -4.69 29.37
CA TYR A 331 26.33 -3.61 29.21
C TYR A 331 25.06 -3.88 30.00
N GLU A 332 24.58 -5.11 30.02
CA GLU A 332 23.42 -5.51 30.84
C GLU A 332 23.69 -5.33 32.35
N LYS A 333 24.91 -5.65 32.77
CA LYS A 333 25.28 -5.57 34.20
C LYS A 333 25.53 -4.14 34.69
N GLU A 334 26.16 -3.30 33.87
CA GLU A 334 26.67 -1.99 34.28
C GLU A 334 25.80 -0.81 33.77
N GLN A 335 24.51 -1.01 33.55
CA GLN A 335 23.58 -0.02 32.97
C GLN A 335 23.64 1.36 33.64
N LYS A 336 23.76 1.41 34.99
CA LYS A 336 23.82 2.69 35.73
C LYS A 336 25.08 3.49 35.39
N LEU A 337 26.24 2.83 35.32
CA LEU A 337 27.50 3.47 34.97
C LEU A 337 27.52 3.90 33.48
N ILE A 338 26.86 3.14 32.63
CA ILE A 338 26.71 3.51 31.22
C ILE A 338 25.84 4.76 31.08
N GLN A 339 24.74 4.87 31.83
CA GLN A 339 23.93 6.09 31.85
C GLN A 339 24.71 7.30 32.36
N GLU A 340 25.57 7.12 33.42
CA GLU A 340 26.44 8.16 33.89
C GLU A 340 27.46 8.57 32.81
N TYR A 341 28.05 7.61 32.11
CA TYR A 341 28.99 7.88 30.99
C TYR A 341 28.32 8.67 29.87
N VAL A 342 27.11 8.24 29.45
CA VAL A 342 26.33 8.93 28.42
C VAL A 342 26.04 10.36 28.83
N ALA A 343 25.70 10.62 30.08
CA ALA A 343 25.43 11.95 30.60
C ALA A 343 26.69 12.86 30.61
N LEU A 344 27.88 12.27 30.86
CA LEU A 344 29.13 13.03 30.98
C LEU A 344 29.90 13.21 29.65
N TYR A 345 29.85 12.21 28.78
CA TYR A 345 30.73 12.13 27.61
C TYR A 345 30.04 11.99 26.26
N SER A 346 28.74 11.72 26.21
CA SER A 346 28.05 11.88 24.92
C SER A 346 28.01 13.38 24.65
N GLU A 347 28.89 13.83 23.74
CA GLU A 347 28.63 15.09 23.06
C GLU A 347 27.22 14.96 22.45
N LYS A 348 26.24 15.64 23.03
CA LYS A 348 24.99 15.92 22.33
C LYS A 348 25.39 16.83 21.16
N LYS A 349 25.85 16.24 20.06
CA LYS A 349 25.67 16.89 18.78
C LYS A 349 24.15 16.96 18.65
N GLU A 350 23.57 18.10 19.01
CA GLU A 350 22.23 18.42 18.58
C GLU A 350 22.31 18.47 17.06
N GLU A 351 22.04 17.32 16.42
CA GLU A 351 21.83 17.30 14.98
C GLU A 351 20.75 18.34 14.69
N SER A 352 21.05 19.27 13.82
CA SER A 352 20.07 20.24 13.38
C SER A 352 18.86 19.51 12.82
N GLN A 353 17.68 20.12 12.87
CA GLN A 353 16.48 19.50 12.27
C GLN A 353 16.73 19.17 10.79
N GLN A 354 17.42 20.04 10.08
CA GLN A 354 17.82 19.79 8.69
C GLN A 354 18.70 18.55 8.51
N ASP A 355 19.64 18.30 9.42
CA ASP A 355 20.48 17.10 9.34
C ASP A 355 19.65 15.83 9.56
N LYS A 356 18.72 15.85 10.53
CA LYS A 356 17.78 14.74 10.77
C LYS A 356 16.91 14.46 9.53
N ASP A 357 16.37 15.50 8.92
CA ASP A 357 15.54 15.38 7.73
C ASP A 357 16.33 14.84 6.54
N LYS A 358 17.56 15.31 6.33
CA LYS A 358 18.47 14.77 5.28
C LYS A 358 18.84 13.31 5.51
N ILE A 359 19.08 12.91 6.75
CA ILE A 359 19.35 11.51 7.11
C ILE A 359 18.11 10.65 6.80
N PHE A 360 16.92 11.10 7.19
CA PHE A 360 15.67 10.40 6.92
C PHE A 360 15.45 10.20 5.41
N ILE A 361 15.64 11.25 4.60
CA ILE A 361 15.52 11.17 3.14
C ILE A 361 16.53 10.19 2.55
N LYS A 362 17.80 10.27 2.96
CA LYS A 362 18.84 9.38 2.45
C LYS A 362 18.55 7.91 2.76
N MET A 363 18.01 7.62 3.94
CA MET A 363 17.58 6.27 4.31
C MET A 363 16.43 5.78 3.42
N ASN A 364 15.40 6.62 3.20
CA ASN A 364 14.28 6.28 2.33
C ASN A 364 14.73 6.08 0.88
N GLN A 365 15.58 6.96 0.34
CA GLN A 365 16.12 6.82 -1.02
C GLN A 365 16.92 5.52 -1.20
N LYS A 366 17.72 5.13 -0.22
CA LYS A 366 18.45 3.86 -0.24
C LYS A 366 17.48 2.67 -0.27
N TYR A 367 16.40 2.76 0.49
CA TYR A 367 15.36 1.73 0.53
C TYR A 367 14.58 1.69 -0.79
N ASP A 368 14.20 2.82 -1.33
CA ASP A 368 13.49 2.90 -2.61
C ASP A 368 14.35 2.38 -3.76
N PHE A 369 15.66 2.65 -3.77
CA PHE A 369 16.58 2.09 -4.74
C PHE A 369 16.61 0.56 -4.73
N LYS A 370 16.59 -0.06 -3.53
CA LYS A 370 16.50 -1.53 -3.42
C LYS A 370 15.17 -2.07 -3.98
N LYS A 371 14.06 -1.41 -3.65
CA LYS A 371 12.74 -1.79 -4.20
C LYS A 371 12.70 -1.60 -5.72
N ASP A 372 13.26 -0.52 -6.25
CA ASP A 372 13.36 -0.28 -7.69
C ASP A 372 14.12 -1.42 -8.38
N SER A 373 15.20 -1.91 -7.76
CA SER A 373 15.97 -3.04 -8.27
C SER A 373 15.16 -4.34 -8.26
N ILE A 374 14.36 -4.59 -7.24
CA ILE A 374 13.45 -5.75 -7.17
C ILE A 374 12.40 -5.66 -8.27
N ILE A 375 11.76 -4.50 -8.44
CA ILE A 375 10.76 -4.30 -9.49
C ILE A 375 11.36 -4.51 -10.88
N ALA A 376 12.55 -3.98 -11.14
CA ALA A 376 13.24 -4.17 -12.41
C ALA A 376 13.56 -5.64 -12.74
N GLN A 377 13.70 -6.50 -11.73
CA GLN A 377 13.88 -7.95 -11.91
C GLN A 377 12.56 -8.69 -12.14
N LEU A 378 11.48 -8.21 -11.49
CA LEU A 378 10.18 -8.88 -11.51
C LEU A 378 9.30 -8.46 -12.68
N TYR A 379 9.50 -7.28 -13.26
CA TYR A 379 8.65 -6.73 -14.28
C TYR A 379 9.44 -6.22 -15.49
N PRO A 380 8.95 -6.37 -16.73
CA PRO A 380 9.68 -5.96 -17.93
C PRO A 380 10.04 -4.47 -17.99
N THR A 381 9.23 -3.63 -17.37
CA THR A 381 9.47 -2.17 -17.29
C THR A 381 10.00 -1.84 -15.88
N PRO A 382 11.17 -1.19 -15.74
CA PRO A 382 11.81 -0.99 -14.43
C PRO A 382 11.06 -0.03 -13.50
N ASN A 383 10.20 0.84 -14.03
CA ASN A 383 9.43 1.82 -13.25
C ASN A 383 7.96 1.82 -13.70
N PRO A 384 7.20 0.71 -13.50
CA PRO A 384 5.83 0.63 -13.94
C PRO A 384 4.93 1.64 -13.22
N LEU A 385 3.82 2.04 -13.87
CA LEU A 385 2.93 3.08 -13.38
C LEU A 385 2.41 2.82 -11.96
N LEU A 386 2.00 1.59 -11.66
CA LEU A 386 1.52 1.26 -10.30
C LEU A 386 2.62 1.39 -9.24
N TRP A 387 3.88 1.22 -9.61
CA TRP A 387 5.00 1.49 -8.72
C TRP A 387 5.22 2.99 -8.50
N GLN A 388 5.04 3.82 -9.53
CA GLN A 388 5.04 5.28 -9.39
C GLN A 388 3.90 5.75 -8.46
N ILE A 389 2.71 5.16 -8.60
CA ILE A 389 1.57 5.41 -7.71
C ILE A 389 1.92 5.03 -6.27
N ALA A 390 2.56 3.87 -6.04
CA ALA A 390 3.01 3.45 -4.71
C ALA A 390 3.94 4.49 -4.06
N LYS A 391 4.80 5.14 -4.84
CA LYS A 391 5.66 6.24 -4.35
C LYS A 391 4.85 7.48 -3.97
N VAL A 392 3.85 7.87 -4.77
CA VAL A 392 2.94 8.98 -4.40
C VAL A 392 2.17 8.65 -3.12
N ARG A 393 1.67 7.42 -2.98
CA ARG A 393 0.95 6.95 -1.79
C ARG A 393 1.78 7.03 -0.51
N SER A 394 3.09 6.93 -0.59
CA SER A 394 3.99 7.05 0.56
C SER A 394 4.30 8.50 0.97
N LEU A 395 3.99 9.48 0.12
CA LEU A 395 4.39 10.87 0.34
C LEU A 395 3.79 11.50 1.60
N ASN A 396 2.52 11.23 1.92
CA ASN A 396 1.92 11.76 3.15
C ASN A 396 2.72 11.37 4.40
N PHE A 397 3.15 10.10 4.48
CA PHE A 397 3.96 9.61 5.59
C PHE A 397 5.36 10.24 5.56
N ASN A 398 6.02 10.26 4.41
CA ASN A 398 7.38 10.75 4.28
C ASN A 398 7.45 12.26 4.61
N LEU A 399 6.55 13.06 4.04
CA LEU A 399 6.51 14.51 4.28
C LEU A 399 6.10 14.85 5.72
N GLY A 400 5.24 14.05 6.36
CA GLY A 400 4.91 14.20 7.78
C GLY A 400 6.12 14.03 8.72
N ASN A 401 7.16 13.31 8.29
CA ASN A 401 8.41 13.10 9.03
C ASN A 401 9.49 14.13 8.72
N ILE A 402 9.40 14.87 7.62
CA ILE A 402 10.29 15.98 7.28
C ILE A 402 9.72 17.25 7.91
N LYS A 403 10.53 18.04 8.61
CA LYS A 403 10.08 19.26 9.30
C LYS A 403 10.56 20.54 8.60
N ASP A 404 11.69 20.47 7.91
CA ASP A 404 12.20 21.58 7.13
C ASP A 404 11.47 21.68 5.78
N SER A 405 10.81 22.82 5.54
CA SER A 405 10.00 23.02 4.35
C SER A 405 10.83 23.03 3.06
N GLN A 406 12.05 23.56 3.08
CA GLN A 406 12.92 23.58 1.91
C GLN A 406 13.33 22.15 1.53
N ILE A 407 13.71 21.35 2.52
CA ILE A 407 14.09 19.94 2.32
C ILE A 407 12.89 19.12 1.81
N ALA A 408 11.68 19.39 2.30
CA ALA A 408 10.47 18.76 1.80
C ALA A 408 10.22 19.07 0.31
N HIS A 409 10.42 20.32 -0.13
CA HIS A 409 10.31 20.72 -1.53
C HIS A 409 11.38 20.02 -2.39
N GLU A 410 12.64 20.03 -1.98
CA GLU A 410 13.73 19.34 -2.68
C GLU A 410 13.46 17.83 -2.84
N TYR A 411 12.91 17.20 -1.80
CA TYR A 411 12.52 15.79 -1.82
C TYR A 411 11.43 15.52 -2.85
N VAL A 412 10.35 16.30 -2.86
CA VAL A 412 9.26 16.13 -3.83
C VAL A 412 9.73 16.41 -5.26
N ASP A 413 10.55 17.43 -5.48
CA ASP A 413 11.13 17.72 -6.79
C ASP A 413 11.98 16.55 -7.32
N SER A 414 12.71 15.87 -6.44
CA SER A 414 13.47 14.68 -6.82
C SER A 414 12.57 13.50 -7.24
N ILE A 415 11.44 13.32 -6.54
CA ILE A 415 10.48 12.23 -6.84
C ILE A 415 9.71 12.53 -8.13
N LYS A 416 9.32 13.77 -8.37
CA LYS A 416 8.59 14.14 -9.59
C LYS A 416 9.32 13.76 -10.89
N GLN A 417 10.64 13.74 -10.86
CA GLN A 417 11.47 13.40 -12.03
C GLN A 417 11.28 11.95 -12.51
N ILE A 418 10.79 11.05 -11.66
CA ILE A 418 10.59 9.65 -12.03
C ILE A 418 9.18 9.36 -12.57
N PHE A 419 8.26 10.33 -12.49
CA PHE A 419 6.88 10.13 -12.93
C PHE A 419 6.74 10.29 -14.43
N THR A 420 6.07 9.32 -15.06
CA THR A 420 5.75 9.36 -16.50
C THR A 420 4.41 10.03 -16.75
N GLU A 421 3.51 10.04 -15.76
CA GLU A 421 2.19 10.66 -15.83
C GLU A 421 2.21 12.03 -15.16
N PRO A 422 1.93 13.13 -15.87
CA PRO A 422 1.94 14.48 -15.29
C PRO A 422 1.00 14.65 -14.11
N PHE A 423 -0.10 13.89 -14.07
CA PHE A 423 -1.06 13.95 -12.98
C PHE A 423 -0.45 13.48 -11.64
N LEU A 424 0.48 12.52 -11.66
CA LEU A 424 1.18 12.06 -10.45
C LEU A 424 2.06 13.17 -9.86
N ALA A 425 2.71 13.96 -10.71
CA ALA A 425 3.49 15.11 -10.27
C ALA A 425 2.60 16.18 -9.61
N SER A 426 1.42 16.44 -10.19
CA SER A 426 0.45 17.39 -9.62
C SER A 426 -0.09 16.90 -8.26
N GLU A 427 -0.35 15.61 -8.11
CA GLU A 427 -0.77 15.03 -6.83
C GLU A 427 0.35 15.10 -5.77
N ALA A 428 1.59 14.87 -6.16
CA ALA A 428 2.74 15.02 -5.27
C ALA A 428 2.88 16.46 -4.75
N GLU A 429 2.69 17.46 -5.61
CA GLU A 429 2.68 18.86 -5.21
C GLU A 429 1.50 19.20 -4.29
N ARG A 430 0.32 18.66 -4.58
CA ARG A 430 -0.86 18.85 -3.72
C ARG A 430 -0.62 18.32 -2.30
N VAL A 431 0.01 17.14 -2.17
CA VAL A 431 0.37 16.57 -0.88
C VAL A 431 1.43 17.43 -0.17
N LEU A 432 2.41 17.96 -0.91
CA LEU A 432 3.42 18.88 -0.37
C LEU A 432 2.78 20.16 0.16
N GLU A 433 1.92 20.82 -0.60
CA GLU A 433 1.24 22.05 -0.16
C GLU A 433 0.34 21.83 1.06
N LYS A 434 -0.26 20.64 1.19
CA LYS A 434 -1.07 20.28 2.36
C LYS A 434 -0.23 20.10 3.61
N THR A 435 0.96 19.47 3.49
CA THR A 435 1.84 19.14 4.62
C THR A 435 2.80 20.28 4.96
N HIS A 436 3.25 21.02 3.96
CA HIS A 436 4.20 22.14 4.05
C HIS A 436 3.66 23.34 3.26
N PRO A 437 2.58 23.99 3.74
CA PRO A 437 2.01 25.13 3.06
C PRO A 437 3.09 26.23 2.94
N LYS A 438 3.22 26.79 1.73
CA LYS A 438 4.05 28.01 1.54
C LYS A 438 3.49 29.10 2.44
N ASP A 439 4.34 29.72 3.24
CA ASP A 439 3.95 30.91 3.99
C ASP A 439 3.34 31.90 3.00
N ARG A 440 2.02 32.00 3.00
CA ARG A 440 1.36 33.10 2.31
C ARG A 440 1.79 34.33 3.08
N ALA A 441 2.82 35.05 2.56
CA ALA A 441 3.14 36.37 3.03
C ALA A 441 1.80 37.11 3.20
N ARG A 442 1.53 37.53 4.42
CA ARG A 442 0.38 38.41 4.72
C ARG A 442 0.56 39.68 3.88
N SER A 443 -0.05 39.67 2.68
CA SER A 443 -0.21 40.88 1.87
C SER A 443 -1.39 41.69 2.38
#